data_c7f38fb01d7010dfa4ae97a369dff701
#
_entry.id   c7f38fb01d7010dfa4ae97a369dff701
#
_cell.length_a   1.000
_cell.length_b   1.000
_cell.length_c   1.000
_cell.angle_alpha   90.00
_cell.angle_beta   90.00
_cell.angle_gamma   90.00
#
_symmetry.space_group_name_H-M   'P 1'
#
loop_
_entity.id
_entity.type
_entity.pdbx_description
1 polymer ?
#
loop_
_entity_poly.entity_id
_entity_poly.type
_entity_poly.pdbx_seq_one_letter_code
_entity_poly.pdbx_strand_id
1 'polypeptide(L)'
;MATSGVIYNILHALNLPVDVRNVCVLLAPGFSAFTAWATYMYVLSTVSVCIHSRKPRFTKELKDESAGLLAAAFIGIVPGYISRSVAGSYDNEAIAIFLLMFTFYSWIKALKMGSAFFGTIAALFYFYMVAAWGTDPTESL
;
A
#
# COMPACT_ATOMS: atom_id res chain seq x y z
N MET A 1 -2.90 1.79 16.47
CA MET A 1 -3.67 1.08 17.53
C MET A 1 -4.90 0.37 16.96
N ALA A 2 -5.80 1.03 16.21
CA ALA A 2 -7.02 0.40 15.70
C ALA A 2 -6.78 -0.81 14.78
N THR A 3 -5.85 -0.73 13.85
CA THR A 3 -5.56 -1.78 12.86
C THR A 3 -5.06 -3.08 13.50
N SER A 4 -4.16 -2.98 14.47
CA SER A 4 -3.65 -4.16 15.21
C SER A 4 -4.75 -4.82 16.04
N GLY A 5 -5.63 -4.03 16.65
CA GLY A 5 -6.76 -4.55 17.41
C GLY A 5 -7.77 -5.31 16.54
N VAL A 6 -8.06 -4.79 15.35
CA VAL A 6 -8.95 -5.47 14.38
C VAL A 6 -8.33 -6.78 13.90
N ILE A 7 -7.04 -6.76 13.53
CA ILE A 7 -6.34 -7.97 13.07
C ILE A 7 -6.25 -9.02 14.19
N TYR A 8 -5.98 -8.59 15.43
CA TYR A 8 -5.97 -9.48 16.58
C TYR A 8 -7.35 -10.13 16.80
N ASN A 9 -8.43 -9.35 16.76
CA ASN A 9 -9.78 -9.89 16.91
C ASN A 9 -10.15 -10.89 15.82
N ILE A 10 -9.73 -10.63 14.56
CA ILE A 10 -9.96 -11.55 13.44
C ILE A 10 -9.17 -12.85 13.64
N LEU A 11 -7.90 -12.77 14.04
CA LEU A 11 -7.06 -13.94 14.29
C LEU A 11 -7.55 -14.77 15.50
N HIS A 12 -8.05 -14.10 16.53
CA HIS A 12 -8.65 -14.77 17.69
C HIS A 12 -9.98 -15.45 17.35
N ALA A 13 -10.78 -14.83 16.49
CA ALA A 13 -12.01 -15.45 15.97
C ALA A 13 -11.73 -16.69 15.10
N LEU A 14 -10.55 -16.76 14.47
CA LEU A 14 -10.07 -17.93 13.71
C LEU A 14 -9.45 -19.02 14.61
N ASN A 15 -9.51 -18.87 15.94
CA ASN A 15 -8.95 -19.83 16.92
C ASN A 15 -7.42 -20.06 16.80
N LEU A 16 -6.68 -19.09 16.27
CA LEU A 16 -5.23 -19.15 16.23
C LEU A 16 -4.66 -18.62 17.55
N PRO A 17 -3.82 -19.42 18.26
CA PRO A 17 -3.17 -18.99 19.50
C PRO A 17 -2.03 -18.02 19.17
N VAL A 18 -2.36 -16.78 18.83
CA VAL A 18 -1.37 -15.76 18.46
C VAL A 18 -1.36 -14.66 19.51
N ASP A 19 -0.21 -14.44 20.14
CA ASP A 19 -0.02 -13.34 21.07
C ASP A 19 -0.08 -11.99 20.34
N VAL A 20 -0.67 -10.98 20.99
CA VAL A 20 -0.76 -9.59 20.49
C VAL A 20 0.62 -9.05 20.08
N ARG A 21 1.66 -9.44 20.83
CA ARG A 21 3.05 -9.05 20.55
C ARG A 21 3.53 -9.56 19.19
N ASN A 22 3.25 -10.82 18.86
CA ASN A 22 3.63 -11.43 17.59
C ASN A 22 2.89 -10.78 16.41
N VAL A 23 1.63 -10.42 16.59
CA VAL A 23 0.85 -9.67 15.59
C VAL A 23 1.50 -8.32 15.29
N CYS A 24 1.87 -7.57 16.33
CA CYS A 24 2.50 -6.25 16.15
C CYS A 24 3.88 -6.34 15.47
N VAL A 25 4.66 -7.38 15.76
CA VAL A 25 5.99 -7.59 15.14
C VAL A 25 5.87 -7.93 13.66
N LEU A 26 4.89 -8.75 13.28
CA LEU A 26 4.68 -9.19 11.89
C LEU A 26 3.91 -8.17 11.04
N LEU A 27 3.28 -7.19 11.67
CA LEU A 27 2.45 -6.21 10.98
C LEU A 27 3.28 -5.35 10.02
N ALA A 28 4.41 -4.81 10.48
CA ALA A 28 5.27 -3.95 9.69
C ALA A 28 5.85 -4.63 8.43
N PRO A 29 6.50 -5.81 8.50
CA PRO A 29 6.97 -6.50 7.31
C PRO A 29 5.83 -7.01 6.42
N GLY A 30 4.68 -7.37 7.00
CA GLY A 30 3.48 -7.73 6.24
C GLY A 30 2.99 -6.57 5.37
N PHE A 31 2.85 -5.38 5.94
CA PHE A 31 2.46 -4.19 5.17
C PHE A 31 3.52 -3.77 4.14
N SER A 32 4.81 -4.04 4.36
CA SER A 32 5.83 -3.77 3.35
C SER A 32 5.65 -4.63 2.10
N ALA A 33 5.31 -5.90 2.25
CA ALA A 33 4.99 -6.78 1.13
C ALA A 33 3.74 -6.29 0.36
N PHE A 34 2.70 -5.87 1.09
CA PHE A 34 1.50 -5.29 0.48
C PHE A 34 1.80 -3.97 -0.25
N THR A 35 2.72 -3.15 0.26
CA THR A 35 3.14 -1.91 -0.39
C THR A 35 3.86 -2.20 -1.69
N ALA A 36 4.77 -3.16 -1.72
CA ALA A 36 5.47 -3.57 -2.95
C ALA A 36 4.47 -4.09 -4.00
N TRP A 37 3.50 -4.88 -3.59
CA TRP A 37 2.42 -5.36 -4.47
C TRP A 37 1.54 -4.21 -4.99
N ALA A 38 1.14 -3.28 -4.13
CA ALA A 38 0.34 -2.12 -4.51
C ALA A 38 1.09 -1.21 -5.49
N THR A 39 2.40 -1.02 -5.29
CA THR A 39 3.28 -0.25 -6.19
C THR A 39 3.38 -0.93 -7.56
N TYR A 40 3.52 -2.25 -7.60
CA TYR A 40 3.49 -3.00 -8.85
C TYR A 40 2.20 -2.73 -9.63
N MET A 41 1.04 -2.87 -8.97
CA MET A 41 -0.27 -2.61 -9.57
C MET A 41 -0.45 -1.16 -10.02
N TYR A 42 0.08 -0.20 -9.24
CA TYR A 42 0.04 1.21 -9.56
C TYR A 42 0.83 1.53 -10.83
N VAL A 43 2.07 1.08 -10.92
CA VAL A 43 2.93 1.32 -12.09
C VAL A 43 2.35 0.66 -13.32
N LEU A 44 1.86 -0.59 -13.22
CA LEU A 44 1.21 -1.29 -14.32
C LEU A 44 -0.02 -0.52 -14.82
N SER A 45 -0.83 0.04 -13.94
CA SER A 45 -2.00 0.85 -14.30
C SER A 45 -1.61 2.17 -14.96
N THR A 46 -0.58 2.85 -14.46
CA THR A 46 -0.09 4.14 -14.98
C THR A 46 0.52 3.98 -16.37
N VAL A 47 1.37 2.97 -16.55
CA VAL A 47 2.00 2.68 -17.84
C VAL A 47 0.95 2.34 -18.89
N SER A 48 -0.08 1.56 -18.52
CA SER A 48 -1.21 1.28 -19.41
C SER A 48 -1.95 2.53 -19.87
N VAL A 49 -2.07 3.56 -19.02
CA VAL A 49 -2.69 4.85 -19.38
C VAL A 49 -1.80 5.64 -20.36
N CYS A 50 -0.50 5.71 -20.08
CA CYS A 50 0.45 6.43 -20.93
C CYS A 50 0.57 5.82 -22.33
N ILE A 51 0.47 4.49 -22.46
CA ILE A 51 0.57 3.78 -23.73
C ILE A 51 -0.70 3.91 -24.56
N HIS A 52 -1.85 4.02 -23.94
CA HIS A 52 -3.11 4.24 -24.66
C HIS A 52 -3.14 5.58 -25.38
N SER A 53 -2.39 6.57 -24.88
CA SER A 53 -2.24 7.91 -25.51
C SER A 53 -1.23 7.95 -26.68
N ARG A 54 -0.30 6.99 -26.76
CA ARG A 54 0.71 6.92 -27.85
C ARG A 54 0.78 5.51 -28.43
N LYS A 55 0.18 5.31 -29.60
CA LYS A 55 0.34 4.04 -30.35
C LYS A 55 1.80 3.84 -30.77
N PRO A 56 2.49 2.79 -30.28
CA PRO A 56 3.05 1.81 -31.18
C PRO A 56 2.87 0.36 -30.69
N ARG A 57 2.65 -0.50 -31.65
CA ARG A 57 2.06 -1.83 -31.49
C ARG A 57 2.99 -2.96 -30.99
N PHE A 58 4.30 -2.74 -30.84
CA PHE A 58 5.26 -3.86 -30.65
C PHE A 58 6.08 -3.88 -29.34
N THR A 59 6.06 -2.84 -28.55
CA THR A 59 6.83 -2.74 -27.29
C THR A 59 5.96 -2.83 -26.03
N LYS A 60 4.71 -3.28 -26.17
CA LYS A 60 3.64 -3.05 -25.20
C LYS A 60 3.67 -3.99 -23.99
N GLU A 61 4.04 -5.27 -24.16
CA GLU A 61 3.91 -6.26 -23.07
C GLU A 61 5.16 -6.37 -22.19
N LEU A 62 6.34 -6.34 -22.77
CA LEU A 62 7.60 -6.55 -22.03
C LEU A 62 8.05 -5.33 -21.21
N LYS A 63 7.68 -4.11 -21.60
CA LYS A 63 8.06 -2.89 -20.86
C LYS A 63 7.15 -2.62 -19.66
N ASP A 64 5.91 -3.03 -19.72
CA ASP A 64 4.92 -2.73 -18.69
C ASP A 64 5.15 -3.58 -17.43
N GLU A 65 5.35 -4.87 -17.59
CA GLU A 65 5.58 -5.78 -16.47
C GLU A 65 6.97 -5.57 -15.82
N SER A 66 8.00 -5.39 -16.64
CA SER A 66 9.36 -5.17 -16.12
C SER A 66 9.48 -3.84 -15.37
N ALA A 67 8.81 -2.78 -15.82
CA ALA A 67 8.77 -1.51 -15.11
C ALA A 67 8.05 -1.63 -13.76
N GLY A 68 6.95 -2.38 -13.70
CA GLY A 68 6.23 -2.66 -12.47
C GLY A 68 7.07 -3.45 -11.47
N LEU A 69 7.74 -4.51 -11.93
CA LEU A 69 8.65 -5.31 -11.10
C LEU A 69 9.84 -4.50 -10.58
N LEU A 70 10.43 -3.66 -11.44
CA LEU A 70 11.55 -2.81 -11.06
C LEU A 70 11.14 -1.79 -10.00
N ALA A 71 9.98 -1.15 -10.15
CA ALA A 71 9.45 -0.21 -9.17
C ALA A 71 9.13 -0.88 -7.83
N ALA A 72 8.54 -2.08 -7.85
CA ALA A 72 8.29 -2.87 -6.65
C ALA A 72 9.60 -3.28 -5.95
N ALA A 73 10.63 -3.66 -6.71
CA ALA A 73 11.96 -3.96 -6.18
C ALA A 73 12.61 -2.72 -5.55
N PHE A 74 12.53 -1.57 -6.20
CA PHE A 74 13.08 -0.33 -5.66
C PHE A 74 12.40 0.08 -4.36
N ILE A 75 11.07 0.04 -4.27
CA ILE A 75 10.39 0.41 -3.03
C ILE A 75 10.70 -0.58 -1.89
N GLY A 76 10.94 -1.84 -2.21
CA GLY A 76 11.33 -2.86 -1.23
C GLY A 76 12.77 -2.69 -0.72
N ILE A 77 13.66 -2.03 -1.48
CA ILE A 77 15.09 -1.88 -1.15
C ILE A 77 15.39 -0.48 -0.60
N VAL A 78 14.49 0.51 -0.78
CA VAL A 78 14.72 1.88 -0.33
C VAL A 78 14.95 1.93 1.19
N PRO A 79 16.12 2.44 1.64
CA PRO A 79 16.49 2.45 3.06
C PRO A 79 15.49 3.22 3.94
N GLY A 80 14.90 4.29 3.40
CA GLY A 80 13.90 5.08 4.10
C GLY A 80 12.63 4.30 4.44
N TYR A 81 12.23 3.36 3.59
CA TYR A 81 11.07 2.50 3.87
C TYR A 81 11.44 1.32 4.76
N ILE A 82 12.61 0.72 4.55
CA ILE A 82 13.10 -0.38 5.40
C ILE A 82 13.24 0.08 6.84
N SER A 83 13.78 1.28 7.09
CA SER A 83 13.95 1.81 8.44
C SER A 83 12.63 2.02 9.20
N ARG A 84 11.53 2.24 8.48
CA ARG A 84 10.18 2.44 9.03
C ARG A 84 9.35 1.16 9.10
N SER A 85 9.78 0.09 8.46
CA SER A 85 9.07 -1.21 8.45
C SER A 85 9.87 -2.33 9.11
N VAL A 86 10.76 -1.99 10.05
CA VAL A 86 11.52 -2.97 10.83
C VAL A 86 10.58 -3.75 11.74
N ALA A 87 10.78 -5.07 11.78
CA ALA A 87 10.05 -5.95 12.69
C ALA A 87 10.27 -5.52 14.16
N GLY A 88 9.17 -5.22 14.86
CA GLY A 88 9.21 -4.73 16.24
C GLY A 88 9.14 -3.21 16.39
N SER A 89 9.29 -2.44 15.32
CA SER A 89 8.95 -1.01 15.30
C SER A 89 7.46 -0.90 14.96
N TYR A 90 6.65 -0.58 15.94
CA TYR A 90 5.22 -0.35 15.74
C TYR A 90 5.02 1.09 15.25
N ASP A 91 5.30 1.30 13.97
CA ASP A 91 5.15 2.60 13.33
C ASP A 91 3.92 2.62 12.41
N ASN A 92 3.08 3.63 12.56
CA ASN A 92 1.90 3.82 11.73
C ASN A 92 2.27 4.16 10.27
N GLU A 93 3.52 4.56 10.01
CA GLU A 93 3.99 4.96 8.70
C GLU A 93 3.96 3.81 7.66
N ALA A 94 4.26 2.58 8.07
CA ALA A 94 4.20 1.43 7.15
C ALA A 94 2.77 1.22 6.60
N ILE A 95 1.77 1.41 7.44
CA ILE A 95 0.36 1.32 7.08
C ILE A 95 -0.04 2.52 6.21
N ALA A 96 0.40 3.72 6.59
CA ALA A 96 0.09 4.95 5.87
C ALA A 96 0.65 4.95 4.44
N ILE A 97 1.89 4.48 4.24
CA ILE A 97 2.52 4.37 2.92
C ILE A 97 1.79 3.36 2.03
N PHE A 98 1.38 2.22 2.59
CA PHE A 98 0.55 1.26 1.86
C PHE A 98 -0.77 1.88 1.40
N LEU A 99 -1.49 2.55 2.30
CA LEU A 99 -2.76 3.19 2.01
C LEU A 99 -2.60 4.31 0.97
N LEU A 100 -1.50 5.06 1.02
CA LEU A 100 -1.18 6.10 0.03
C LEU A 100 -1.01 5.49 -1.36
N MET A 101 -0.21 4.44 -1.50
CA MET A 101 -0.01 3.75 -2.78
C MET A 101 -1.31 3.16 -3.33
N PHE A 102 -2.12 2.58 -2.45
CA PHE A 102 -3.40 2.01 -2.84
C PHE A 102 -4.44 3.08 -3.23
N THR A 103 -4.39 4.25 -2.60
CA THR A 103 -5.20 5.42 -2.97
C THR A 103 -4.87 5.88 -4.39
N PHE A 104 -3.59 6.05 -4.71
CA PHE A 104 -3.17 6.43 -6.06
C PHE A 104 -3.54 5.38 -7.11
N TYR A 105 -3.37 4.10 -6.80
CA TYR A 105 -3.81 3.01 -7.68
C TYR A 105 -5.31 3.09 -7.96
N SER A 106 -6.13 3.24 -6.91
CA SER A 106 -7.59 3.31 -7.03
C SER A 106 -8.04 4.54 -7.79
N TRP A 107 -7.35 5.67 -7.60
CA TRP A 107 -7.61 6.92 -8.34
C TRP A 107 -7.36 6.73 -9.84
N ILE A 108 -6.19 6.22 -10.23
CA ILE A 108 -5.88 5.99 -11.65
C ILE A 108 -6.88 5.00 -12.26
N LYS A 109 -7.25 3.98 -11.52
CA LYS A 109 -8.24 3.01 -11.96
C LYS A 109 -9.64 3.65 -12.13
N ALA A 110 -10.02 4.56 -11.22
CA ALA A 110 -11.25 5.33 -11.33
C ALA A 110 -11.29 6.18 -12.61
N LEU A 111 -10.19 6.88 -12.90
CA LEU A 111 -10.05 7.68 -14.14
C LEU A 111 -10.09 6.81 -15.40
N LYS A 112 -9.46 5.64 -15.36
CA LYS A 112 -9.42 4.70 -16.49
C LYS A 112 -10.78 4.08 -16.79
N MET A 113 -11.53 3.70 -15.77
CA MET A 113 -12.82 3.02 -15.90
C MET A 113 -14.00 3.98 -15.89
N GLY A 114 -13.80 5.25 -15.53
CA GLY A 114 -14.87 6.23 -15.36
C GLY A 114 -15.88 5.84 -14.27
N SER A 115 -15.47 5.01 -13.30
CA SER A 115 -16.34 4.44 -12.27
C SER A 115 -16.24 5.23 -10.96
N ALA A 116 -17.38 5.77 -10.50
CA ALA A 116 -17.48 6.44 -9.21
C ALA A 116 -17.14 5.52 -8.03
N PHE A 117 -17.34 4.21 -8.17
CA PHE A 117 -17.02 3.22 -7.14
C PHE A 117 -15.54 3.23 -6.74
N PHE A 118 -14.63 3.22 -7.72
CA PHE A 118 -13.20 3.32 -7.44
C PHE A 118 -12.79 4.67 -6.87
N GLY A 119 -13.47 5.75 -7.26
CA GLY A 119 -13.29 7.07 -6.67
C GLY A 119 -13.66 7.10 -5.18
N THR A 120 -14.77 6.49 -4.81
CA THR A 120 -15.22 6.38 -3.41
C THR A 120 -14.24 5.56 -2.57
N ILE A 121 -13.75 4.45 -3.13
CA ILE A 121 -12.72 3.62 -2.47
C ILE A 121 -11.43 4.43 -2.25
N ALA A 122 -10.97 5.18 -3.26
CA ALA A 122 -9.79 6.04 -3.12
C ALA A 122 -9.96 7.08 -2.01
N ALA A 123 -11.13 7.70 -1.91
CA ALA A 123 -11.44 8.66 -0.86
C ALA A 123 -11.44 8.03 0.54
N LEU A 124 -12.00 6.82 0.68
CA LEU A 124 -12.00 6.08 1.95
C LEU A 124 -10.59 5.71 2.40
N PHE A 125 -9.75 5.20 1.50
CA PHE A 125 -8.36 4.87 1.82
C PHE A 125 -7.54 6.11 2.15
N TYR A 126 -7.76 7.22 1.44
CA TYR A 126 -7.12 8.50 1.76
C TYR A 126 -7.53 9.00 3.15
N PHE A 127 -8.81 8.96 3.47
CA PHE A 127 -9.31 9.36 4.79
C PHE A 127 -8.69 8.50 5.91
N TYR A 128 -8.62 7.19 5.69
CA TYR A 128 -8.01 6.28 6.65
C TYR A 128 -6.50 6.52 6.81
N MET A 129 -5.79 6.83 5.71
CA MET A 129 -4.38 7.20 5.73
C MET A 129 -4.15 8.45 6.59
N VAL A 130 -4.94 9.49 6.40
CA VAL A 130 -4.85 10.73 7.18
C VAL A 130 -5.16 10.47 8.67
N ALA A 131 -6.16 9.64 8.95
CA ALA A 131 -6.48 9.24 10.32
C ALA A 131 -5.37 8.41 10.98
N ALA A 132 -4.68 7.56 10.23
CA ALA A 132 -3.55 6.78 10.73
C ALA A 132 -2.31 7.64 11.01
N TRP A 133 -2.08 8.67 10.20
CA TRP A 133 -0.93 9.57 10.35
C TRP A 133 -1.14 10.67 11.40
N GLY A 134 -2.38 11.11 11.59
CA GLY A 134 -2.75 12.19 12.52
C GLY A 134 -2.90 11.78 13.98
N THR A 135 -2.60 10.53 14.35
CA THR A 135 -2.82 10.02 15.72
C THR A 135 -1.61 10.11 16.66
N ASP A 136 -0.51 10.69 16.23
CA ASP A 136 0.63 10.97 17.13
C ASP A 136 0.64 12.42 17.60
N PRO A 137 -0.02 12.74 18.74
CA PRO A 137 -0.03 14.08 19.29
C PRO A 137 1.31 14.48 19.95
N THR A 138 2.32 13.61 19.90
CA THR A 138 3.60 13.81 20.59
C THR A 138 4.70 14.43 19.74
N GLU A 139 4.53 14.56 18.42
CA GLU A 139 5.53 15.22 17.55
C GLU A 139 5.25 16.71 17.30
N SER A 140 4.26 17.32 17.95
CA SER A 140 3.91 18.74 17.78
C SER A 140 4.32 19.62 18.97
N LEU A 141 5.34 19.22 19.76
CA LEU A 141 5.90 20.07 20.80
C LEU A 141 7.42 20.20 20.65
#